data_4ad6aad077dc0c4b5475224806913203
#
_entry.id   4ad6aad077dc0c4b5475224806913203
#
_cell.length_a   1.000
_cell.length_b   1.000
_cell.length_c   1.000
_cell.angle_alpha   90.00
_cell.angle_beta   90.00
_cell.angle_gamma   90.00
#
_symmetry.space_group_name_H-M   'P 1'
#
loop_
_entity.id
_entity.type
_entity.pdbx_description
1 polymer ?
#
loop_
_entity_poly.entity_id
_entity_poly.type
_entity_poly.pdbx_seq_one_letter_code
_entity_poly.pdbx_strand_id
1 'polypeptide(L)'
;MRDRASGVIGQVVNAYLTSPVAEKKAAATLLDAKMSPYRGIRKHEYTKQTAETRGMLAMLDAEAEAVAALGLTEEVEAVREANAAFDTEFLKKTEEMSSRMTQSDVKSEDAVNEANALYQDIVQTVNAYAIVQPSDEINTFIASVNGLVGTYSSIAGSASKGGSASGGDTPALEPEE
;
A
#
# COMPACT_ATOMS: atom_id res chain seq x y z
N MET A 1 15.42 5.28 -1.07
CA MET A 1 16.70 5.96 -0.88
C MET A 1 17.55 5.24 0.18
N ARG A 2 17.02 4.96 1.39
CA ARG A 2 17.66 4.25 2.50
C ARG A 2 18.37 2.95 2.11
N ASP A 3 17.71 2.07 1.36
CA ASP A 3 18.23 0.75 0.96
C ASP A 3 19.43 0.84 -0.01
N ARG A 4 19.46 1.89 -0.82
CA ARG A 4 20.58 2.15 -1.74
C ARG A 4 21.81 2.61 -0.96
N ALA A 5 21.65 3.56 -0.03
CA ALA A 5 22.75 4.08 0.77
C ALA A 5 23.37 3.01 1.68
N SER A 6 22.55 2.22 2.40
CA SER A 6 23.04 1.10 3.20
C SER A 6 23.73 0.02 2.35
N GLY A 7 23.29 -0.17 1.11
CA GLY A 7 23.95 -1.07 0.17
C GLY A 7 25.35 -0.62 -0.22
N VAL A 8 25.56 0.68 -0.41
CA VAL A 8 26.88 1.26 -0.74
C VAL A 8 27.87 1.02 0.38
N ILE A 9 27.47 1.24 1.65
CA ILE A 9 28.33 0.96 2.81
C ILE A 9 28.83 -0.50 2.78
N GLY A 10 27.94 -1.47 2.61
CA GLY A 10 28.29 -2.88 2.54
C GLY A 10 29.23 -3.21 1.36
N GLN A 11 29.03 -2.59 0.20
CA GLN A 11 29.89 -2.78 -0.97
C GLN A 11 31.29 -2.22 -0.76
N VAL A 12 31.40 -1.02 -0.19
CA VAL A 12 32.69 -0.39 0.10
C VAL A 12 33.45 -1.20 1.14
N VAL A 13 32.83 -1.60 2.24
CA VAL A 13 33.44 -2.47 3.25
C VAL A 13 33.96 -3.76 2.61
N ASN A 14 33.12 -4.42 1.80
CA ASN A 14 33.52 -5.67 1.13
C ASN A 14 34.70 -5.46 0.15
N ALA A 15 34.71 -4.36 -0.59
CA ALA A 15 35.79 -4.03 -1.52
C ALA A 15 37.16 -3.86 -0.79
N TYR A 16 37.14 -3.24 0.39
CA TYR A 16 38.37 -3.00 1.16
C TYR A 16 38.84 -4.20 1.98
N LEU A 17 38.11 -5.30 2.09
CA LEU A 17 38.61 -6.54 2.73
C LEU A 17 39.85 -7.10 2.05
N THR A 18 40.03 -6.84 0.76
CA THR A 18 41.16 -7.27 -0.04
C THR A 18 42.16 -6.14 -0.32
N SER A 19 42.01 -4.99 0.37
CA SER A 19 42.87 -3.84 0.16
C SER A 19 44.36 -4.13 0.46
N PRO A 20 45.30 -3.66 -0.38
CA PRO A 20 46.71 -3.71 -0.08
C PRO A 20 47.15 -2.72 1.02
N VAL A 21 46.31 -1.73 1.34
CA VAL A 21 46.53 -0.74 2.40
C VAL A 21 46.07 -1.35 3.73
N ALA A 22 47.03 -1.63 4.60
CA ALA A 22 46.80 -2.35 5.86
C ALA A 22 45.72 -1.68 6.75
N GLU A 23 45.76 -0.37 6.86
CA GLU A 23 44.78 0.41 7.64
C GLU A 23 43.36 0.23 7.12
N LYS A 24 43.15 0.39 5.82
CA LYS A 24 41.84 0.21 5.19
C LYS A 24 41.32 -1.22 5.31
N LYS A 25 42.23 -2.19 5.16
CA LYS A 25 41.89 -3.61 5.35
C LYS A 25 41.47 -3.91 6.78
N ALA A 26 42.17 -3.37 7.77
CA ALA A 26 41.83 -3.55 9.18
C ALA A 26 40.46 -2.93 9.51
N ALA A 27 40.23 -1.68 9.05
CA ALA A 27 38.95 -1.01 9.21
C ALA A 27 37.79 -1.79 8.55
N ALA A 28 37.97 -2.29 7.32
CA ALA A 28 36.98 -3.09 6.61
C ALA A 28 36.70 -4.42 7.34
N THR A 29 37.72 -5.10 7.85
CA THR A 29 37.56 -6.35 8.60
C THR A 29 36.75 -6.13 9.89
N LEU A 30 37.02 -5.04 10.61
CA LEU A 30 36.30 -4.67 11.82
C LEU A 30 34.82 -4.38 11.50
N LEU A 31 34.57 -3.53 10.51
CA LEU A 31 33.23 -3.17 10.12
C LEU A 31 32.44 -4.36 9.56
N ASP A 32 33.02 -5.23 8.74
CA ASP A 32 32.36 -6.43 8.21
C ASP A 32 31.91 -7.36 9.33
N ALA A 33 32.76 -7.60 10.33
CA ALA A 33 32.41 -8.42 11.48
C ALA A 33 31.25 -7.82 12.27
N LYS A 34 31.26 -6.51 12.56
CA LYS A 34 30.24 -5.80 13.33
C LYS A 34 28.93 -5.57 12.55
N MET A 35 29.01 -5.46 11.22
CA MET A 35 27.84 -5.36 10.35
C MET A 35 27.14 -6.71 10.11
N SER A 36 27.75 -7.82 10.49
CA SER A 36 27.19 -9.17 10.27
C SER A 36 25.73 -9.33 10.73
N PRO A 37 25.32 -8.86 11.94
CA PRO A 37 23.93 -8.96 12.39
C PRO A 37 22.92 -8.18 11.53
N TYR A 38 23.39 -7.19 10.78
CA TYR A 38 22.55 -6.30 9.97
C TYR A 38 22.49 -6.72 8.49
N ARG A 39 23.08 -7.85 8.15
CA ARG A 39 22.98 -8.38 6.79
C ARG A 39 21.54 -8.78 6.48
N GLY A 40 21.02 -8.29 5.37
CA GLY A 40 19.65 -8.62 4.95
C GLY A 40 18.55 -7.69 5.48
N ILE A 41 18.86 -6.65 6.24
CA ILE A 41 17.91 -5.63 6.74
C ILE A 41 16.87 -5.21 5.67
N ARG A 42 17.31 -5.01 4.43
CA ARG A 42 16.46 -4.58 3.31
C ARG A 42 15.33 -5.54 2.93
N LYS A 43 15.35 -6.77 3.46
CA LYS A 43 14.31 -7.79 3.23
C LYS A 43 13.28 -7.84 4.37
N HIS A 44 13.51 -7.11 5.45
CA HIS A 44 12.65 -7.12 6.60
C HIS A 44 11.48 -6.14 6.44
N GLU A 45 10.44 -6.36 7.22
CA GLU A 45 9.30 -5.45 7.35
C GLU A 45 9.76 -4.04 7.76
N TYR A 46 9.03 -3.03 7.35
CA TYR A 46 9.43 -1.61 7.49
C TYR A 46 9.75 -1.18 8.91
N THR A 47 8.94 -1.57 9.90
CA THR A 47 9.16 -1.23 11.31
C THR A 47 10.44 -1.86 11.84
N LYS A 48 10.63 -3.14 11.56
CA LYS A 48 11.82 -3.90 11.92
C LYS A 48 13.06 -3.34 11.21
N GLN A 49 12.95 -3.07 9.91
CA GLN A 49 14.03 -2.47 9.13
C GLN A 49 14.46 -1.11 9.68
N THR A 50 13.50 -0.26 10.10
CA THR A 50 13.80 1.06 10.69
C THR A 50 14.56 0.92 12.02
N ALA A 51 14.13 0.01 12.89
CA ALA A 51 14.80 -0.27 14.15
C ALA A 51 16.22 -0.85 13.96
N GLU A 52 16.37 -1.82 13.07
CA GLU A 52 17.66 -2.42 12.75
C GLU A 52 18.63 -1.43 12.09
N THR A 53 18.11 -0.53 11.24
CA THR A 53 18.92 0.55 10.65
C THR A 53 19.42 1.51 11.73
N ARG A 54 18.61 1.85 12.74
CA ARG A 54 19.07 2.64 13.90
C ARG A 54 20.18 1.92 14.67
N GLY A 55 20.02 0.62 14.91
CA GLY A 55 21.06 -0.20 15.55
C GLY A 55 22.36 -0.24 14.75
N MET A 56 22.27 -0.39 13.43
CA MET A 56 23.42 -0.33 12.53
C MET A 56 24.12 1.03 12.58
N LEU A 57 23.37 2.13 12.56
CA LEU A 57 23.93 3.48 12.66
C LEU A 57 24.64 3.71 13.99
N ALA A 58 24.05 3.29 15.11
CA ALA A 58 24.68 3.39 16.42
C ALA A 58 25.99 2.58 16.51
N MET A 59 26.04 1.41 15.87
CA MET A 59 27.27 0.61 15.77
C MET A 59 28.32 1.31 14.90
N LEU A 60 27.94 1.92 13.76
CA LEU A 60 28.85 2.67 12.89
C LEU A 60 29.39 3.93 13.59
N ASP A 61 28.57 4.61 14.39
CA ASP A 61 28.98 5.76 15.21
C ASP A 61 30.04 5.35 16.26
N ALA A 62 29.87 4.17 16.87
CA ALA A 62 30.84 3.63 17.81
C ALA A 62 32.18 3.27 17.14
N GLU A 63 32.21 3.06 15.82
CA GLU A 63 33.38 2.74 15.02
C GLU A 63 33.79 3.88 14.06
N ALA A 64 33.58 5.14 14.49
CA ALA A 64 33.78 6.33 13.67
C ALA A 64 35.15 6.42 12.99
N GLU A 65 36.23 5.95 13.65
CA GLU A 65 37.58 5.92 13.07
C GLU A 65 37.66 4.96 11.87
N ALA A 66 37.07 3.78 11.98
CA ALA A 66 37.01 2.83 10.89
C ALA A 66 36.14 3.30 9.72
N VAL A 67 35.03 3.95 10.03
CA VAL A 67 34.13 4.60 9.04
C VAL A 67 34.89 5.68 8.28
N ALA A 68 35.63 6.55 8.98
CA ALA A 68 36.42 7.61 8.38
C ALA A 68 37.58 7.06 7.54
N ALA A 69 38.28 6.01 8.01
CA ALA A 69 39.39 5.37 7.28
C ALA A 69 38.92 4.80 5.92
N LEU A 70 37.64 4.37 5.79
CA LEU A 70 37.08 3.90 4.55
C LEU A 70 36.38 5.01 3.73
N GLY A 71 36.32 6.26 4.25
CA GLY A 71 35.65 7.39 3.61
C GLY A 71 34.11 7.24 3.54
N LEU A 72 33.51 6.60 4.55
CA LEU A 72 32.06 6.27 4.58
C LEU A 72 31.22 7.25 5.42
N THR A 73 31.80 8.35 5.88
CA THR A 73 31.10 9.30 6.76
C THR A 73 29.84 9.89 6.10
N GLU A 74 29.94 10.27 4.83
CA GLU A 74 28.83 10.85 4.08
C GLU A 74 27.73 9.81 3.81
N GLU A 75 28.09 8.58 3.50
CA GLU A 75 27.14 7.48 3.28
C GLU A 75 26.40 7.10 4.56
N VAL A 76 27.07 7.13 5.70
CA VAL A 76 26.45 6.88 7.01
C VAL A 76 25.42 7.98 7.30
N GLU A 77 25.75 9.24 7.06
CA GLU A 77 24.82 10.35 7.25
C GLU A 77 23.64 10.27 6.27
N ALA A 78 23.87 9.93 5.01
CA ALA A 78 22.81 9.72 4.03
C ALA A 78 21.84 8.59 4.44
N VAL A 79 22.33 7.52 5.08
CA VAL A 79 21.46 6.47 5.65
C VAL A 79 20.65 7.02 6.81
N ARG A 80 21.26 7.83 7.69
CA ARG A 80 20.61 8.45 8.85
C ARG A 80 19.44 9.33 8.42
N GLU A 81 19.71 10.26 7.51
CA GLU A 81 18.68 11.17 6.95
C GLU A 81 17.55 10.41 6.27
N ALA A 82 17.90 9.44 5.42
CA ALA A 82 16.91 8.63 4.71
C ALA A 82 16.06 7.77 5.65
N ASN A 83 16.62 7.27 6.74
CA ASN A 83 15.89 6.50 7.74
C ASN A 83 14.95 7.40 8.57
N ALA A 84 15.38 8.60 8.94
CA ALA A 84 14.56 9.58 9.65
C ALA A 84 13.40 10.08 8.79
N ALA A 85 13.67 10.40 7.53
CA ALA A 85 12.63 10.81 6.58
C ALA A 85 11.59 9.70 6.37
N PHE A 86 12.04 8.47 6.21
CA PHE A 86 11.12 7.32 6.08
C PHE A 86 10.24 7.13 7.31
N ASP A 87 10.80 7.20 8.51
CA ASP A 87 10.07 7.06 9.76
C ASP A 87 8.98 8.14 9.91
N THR A 88 9.33 9.38 9.56
CA THR A 88 8.39 10.50 9.56
C THR A 88 7.21 10.27 8.61
N GLU A 89 7.48 9.86 7.38
CA GLU A 89 6.43 9.60 6.39
C GLU A 89 5.59 8.36 6.74
N PHE A 90 6.20 7.34 7.33
CA PHE A 90 5.49 6.16 7.82
C PHE A 90 4.51 6.50 8.95
N LEU A 91 4.94 7.33 9.91
CA LEU A 91 4.09 7.78 11.01
C LEU A 91 2.91 8.61 10.49
N LYS A 92 3.15 9.57 9.59
CA LYS A 92 2.08 10.37 8.95
C LYS A 92 1.04 9.47 8.27
N LYS A 93 1.50 8.50 7.50
CA LYS A 93 0.59 7.56 6.82
C LYS A 93 -0.23 6.74 7.81
N THR A 94 0.36 6.33 8.94
CA THR A 94 -0.34 5.60 9.99
C THR A 94 -1.40 6.47 10.67
N GLU A 95 -1.09 7.74 10.93
CA GLU A 95 -2.04 8.72 11.48
C GLU A 95 -3.20 8.99 10.51
N GLU A 96 -2.90 9.17 9.22
CA GLU A 96 -3.94 9.33 8.19
C GLU A 96 -4.86 8.10 8.11
N MET A 97 -4.31 6.89 8.15
CA MET A 97 -5.12 5.66 8.17
C MET A 97 -6.00 5.59 9.42
N SER A 98 -5.44 5.91 10.60
CA SER A 98 -6.19 5.96 11.85
C SER A 98 -7.31 6.99 11.79
N SER A 99 -7.04 8.19 11.27
CA SER A 99 -8.03 9.26 11.11
C SER A 99 -9.16 8.84 10.16
N ARG A 100 -8.84 8.17 9.06
CA ARG A 100 -9.86 7.64 8.14
C ARG A 100 -10.73 6.58 8.79
N MET A 101 -10.15 5.70 9.60
CA MET A 101 -10.91 4.68 10.34
C MET A 101 -11.86 5.29 11.38
N THR A 102 -11.47 6.42 12.00
CA THR A 102 -12.31 7.13 12.98
C THR A 102 -13.34 8.08 12.35
N GLN A 103 -13.10 8.55 11.13
CA GLN A 103 -14.03 9.44 10.41
C GLN A 103 -15.17 8.70 9.70
N SER A 104 -15.04 7.42 9.45
CA SER A 104 -16.05 6.63 8.77
C SER A 104 -16.78 5.73 9.77
N ASP A 105 -17.81 6.25 10.43
CA ASP A 105 -18.79 5.44 11.19
C ASP A 105 -19.63 4.53 10.27
N VAL A 106 -19.64 4.81 8.96
CA VAL A 106 -20.36 4.02 7.96
C VAL A 106 -19.39 3.06 7.29
N LYS A 107 -19.52 1.78 7.57
CA LYS A 107 -18.81 0.74 6.84
C LYS A 107 -19.23 0.76 5.37
N SER A 108 -18.30 0.49 4.45
CA SER A 108 -18.63 0.40 3.01
C SER A 108 -19.77 -0.60 2.74
N GLU A 109 -19.85 -1.66 3.54
CA GLU A 109 -20.92 -2.65 3.47
C GLU A 109 -22.28 -2.06 3.84
N ASP A 110 -22.36 -1.24 4.89
CA ASP A 110 -23.61 -0.58 5.31
C ASP A 110 -24.10 0.41 4.23
N ALA A 111 -23.18 1.18 3.65
CA ALA A 111 -23.49 2.09 2.56
C ALA A 111 -23.99 1.36 1.30
N VAL A 112 -23.40 0.21 0.96
CA VAL A 112 -23.85 -0.64 -0.15
C VAL A 112 -25.23 -1.23 0.14
N ASN A 113 -25.49 -1.71 1.35
CA ASN A 113 -26.77 -2.25 1.75
C ASN A 113 -27.88 -1.19 1.71
N GLU A 114 -27.59 0.03 2.20
CA GLU A 114 -28.52 1.15 2.12
C GLU A 114 -28.84 1.53 0.66
N ALA A 115 -27.80 1.62 -0.19
CA ALA A 115 -27.98 1.90 -1.61
C ALA A 115 -28.83 0.82 -2.31
N ASN A 116 -28.62 -0.45 -1.99
CA ASN A 116 -29.41 -1.55 -2.52
C ASN A 116 -30.87 -1.47 -2.06
N ALA A 117 -31.13 -1.16 -0.80
CA ALA A 117 -32.49 -0.99 -0.29
C ALA A 117 -33.21 0.13 -1.02
N LEU A 118 -32.58 1.31 -1.17
CA LEU A 118 -33.12 2.42 -1.94
C LEU A 118 -33.40 2.07 -3.41
N TYR A 119 -32.51 1.31 -4.03
CA TYR A 119 -32.71 0.83 -5.40
C TYR A 119 -33.96 -0.07 -5.50
N GLN A 120 -34.15 -1.01 -4.57
CA GLN A 120 -35.32 -1.88 -4.53
C GLN A 120 -36.63 -1.07 -4.38
N ASP A 121 -36.62 -0.07 -3.52
CA ASP A 121 -37.80 0.81 -3.33
C ASP A 121 -38.13 1.57 -4.62
N ILE A 122 -37.11 2.07 -5.33
CA ILE A 122 -37.31 2.73 -6.63
C ILE A 122 -37.89 1.75 -7.66
N VAL A 123 -37.35 0.55 -7.77
CA VAL A 123 -37.81 -0.49 -8.69
C VAL A 123 -39.29 -0.82 -8.43
N GLN A 124 -39.66 -1.07 -7.17
CA GLN A 124 -41.03 -1.37 -6.79
C GLN A 124 -41.98 -0.20 -7.12
N THR A 125 -41.57 1.02 -6.83
CA THR A 125 -42.38 2.22 -7.09
C THR A 125 -42.58 2.41 -8.58
N VAL A 126 -41.55 2.30 -9.40
CA VAL A 126 -41.64 2.47 -10.86
C VAL A 126 -42.51 1.38 -11.47
N ASN A 127 -42.35 0.12 -11.08
CA ASN A 127 -43.22 -0.98 -11.55
C ASN A 127 -44.68 -0.78 -11.15
N ALA A 128 -44.96 -0.31 -9.94
CA ALA A 128 -46.33 0.03 -9.52
C ALA A 128 -46.92 1.15 -10.39
N TYR A 129 -46.18 2.19 -10.70
CA TYR A 129 -46.61 3.26 -11.58
C TYR A 129 -46.81 2.81 -13.03
N ALA A 130 -45.96 1.93 -13.54
CA ALA A 130 -46.15 1.34 -14.87
C ALA A 130 -47.47 0.60 -15.02
N ILE A 131 -47.95 -0.04 -13.95
CA ILE A 131 -49.24 -0.74 -13.92
C ILE A 131 -50.41 0.23 -13.74
N VAL A 132 -50.30 1.18 -12.79
CA VAL A 132 -51.44 2.05 -12.41
C VAL A 132 -51.63 3.21 -13.36
N GLN A 133 -50.53 3.73 -13.94
CA GLN A 133 -50.55 4.91 -14.81
C GLN A 133 -49.48 4.76 -15.90
N PRO A 134 -49.66 3.82 -16.85
CA PRO A 134 -48.69 3.56 -17.91
C PRO A 134 -48.48 4.81 -18.77
N SER A 135 -47.22 5.11 -19.09
CA SER A 135 -46.85 6.19 -20.00
C SER A 135 -45.55 5.84 -20.77
N ASP A 136 -45.37 6.47 -21.92
CA ASP A 136 -44.19 6.28 -22.74
C ASP A 136 -42.91 6.73 -22.01
N GLU A 137 -42.98 7.72 -21.14
CA GLU A 137 -41.87 8.19 -20.31
C GLU A 137 -41.45 7.11 -19.31
N ILE A 138 -42.38 6.44 -18.65
CA ILE A 138 -42.12 5.35 -17.70
C ILE A 138 -41.48 4.18 -18.43
N ASN A 139 -42.03 3.78 -19.58
CA ASN A 139 -41.48 2.69 -20.38
C ASN A 139 -40.05 3.02 -20.89
N THR A 140 -39.81 4.25 -21.33
CA THR A 140 -38.48 4.72 -21.74
C THR A 140 -37.49 4.71 -20.57
N PHE A 141 -37.92 5.13 -19.39
CA PHE A 141 -37.12 5.10 -18.18
C PHE A 141 -36.73 3.65 -17.81
N ILE A 142 -37.72 2.73 -17.79
CA ILE A 142 -37.46 1.29 -17.52
C ILE A 142 -36.47 0.71 -18.51
N ALA A 143 -36.64 0.95 -19.80
CA ALA A 143 -35.72 0.48 -20.83
C ALA A 143 -34.29 1.04 -20.65
N SER A 144 -34.17 2.31 -20.28
CA SER A 144 -32.87 2.97 -20.04
C SER A 144 -32.16 2.39 -18.83
N VAL A 145 -32.88 2.17 -17.71
CA VAL A 145 -32.31 1.57 -16.49
C VAL A 145 -31.89 0.12 -16.74
N ASN A 146 -32.73 -0.67 -17.41
CA ASN A 146 -32.38 -2.05 -17.76
C ASN A 146 -31.14 -2.13 -18.68
N GLY A 147 -31.03 -1.21 -19.64
CA GLY A 147 -29.86 -1.09 -20.50
C GLY A 147 -28.57 -0.76 -19.71
N LEU A 148 -28.69 0.13 -18.73
CA LEU A 148 -27.59 0.51 -17.83
C LEU A 148 -27.17 -0.69 -16.96
N VAL A 149 -28.12 -1.36 -16.32
CA VAL A 149 -27.88 -2.56 -15.50
C VAL A 149 -27.20 -3.66 -16.33
N GLY A 150 -27.69 -3.91 -17.56
CA GLY A 150 -27.09 -4.88 -18.48
C GLY A 150 -25.64 -4.56 -18.83
N THR A 151 -25.32 -3.28 -19.04
CA THR A 151 -23.97 -2.82 -19.32
C THR A 151 -23.04 -3.07 -18.13
N TYR A 152 -23.43 -2.69 -16.93
CA TYR A 152 -22.61 -2.89 -15.73
C TYR A 152 -22.50 -4.36 -15.33
N SER A 153 -23.54 -5.16 -15.50
CA SER A 153 -23.49 -6.60 -15.26
C SER A 153 -22.50 -7.31 -16.19
N SER A 154 -22.42 -6.87 -17.45
CA SER A 154 -21.44 -7.42 -18.40
C SER A 154 -20.00 -7.08 -18.03
N ILE A 155 -19.75 -5.86 -17.50
CA ILE A 155 -18.45 -5.42 -17.01
C ILE A 155 -18.07 -6.21 -15.75
N ALA A 156 -18.98 -6.36 -14.80
CA ALA A 156 -18.75 -7.13 -13.57
C ALA A 156 -18.50 -8.62 -13.87
N GLY A 157 -19.27 -9.21 -14.81
CA GLY A 157 -19.09 -10.60 -15.24
C GLY A 157 -17.76 -10.86 -15.97
N SER A 158 -17.22 -9.86 -16.64
CA SER A 158 -15.88 -9.96 -17.25
C SER A 158 -14.75 -9.84 -16.23
N ALA A 159 -14.98 -9.12 -15.12
CA ALA A 159 -14.02 -8.99 -14.01
C ALA A 159 -13.99 -10.24 -13.10
N SER A 160 -15.09 -11.01 -13.01
CA SER A 160 -15.22 -12.16 -12.11
C SER A 160 -14.65 -13.48 -12.64
N LYS A 161 -14.05 -13.52 -13.83
CA LYS A 161 -13.29 -14.71 -14.31
C LYS A 161 -12.01 -14.99 -13.51
N GLY A 162 -11.75 -14.25 -12.44
CA GLY A 162 -10.61 -14.40 -11.53
C GLY A 162 -10.95 -14.51 -10.04
N GLY A 163 -12.21 -14.58 -9.62
CA GLY A 163 -12.56 -14.69 -8.21
C GLY A 163 -14.06 -14.90 -8.01
N SER A 164 -14.42 -15.98 -7.31
CA SER A 164 -15.79 -16.36 -6.97
C SER A 164 -16.46 -15.25 -6.16
N ALA A 165 -17.44 -14.56 -6.72
CA ALA A 165 -18.29 -13.65 -6.01
C ALA A 165 -19.75 -14.09 -6.18
N SER A 166 -20.43 -14.30 -5.05
CA SER A 166 -21.85 -14.56 -4.89
C SER A 166 -22.65 -13.47 -5.59
N GLY A 167 -23.35 -13.81 -6.67
CA GLY A 167 -24.27 -12.92 -7.39
C GLY A 167 -25.51 -12.67 -6.56
N GLY A 168 -25.70 -11.45 -6.08
CA GLY A 168 -26.99 -10.98 -5.61
C GLY A 168 -27.95 -10.84 -6.79
N ASP A 169 -29.13 -11.43 -6.68
CA ASP A 169 -30.22 -11.38 -7.65
C ASP A 169 -30.70 -9.92 -7.78
N THR A 170 -30.40 -9.27 -8.89
CA THR A 170 -30.81 -7.90 -9.15
C THR A 170 -32.16 -7.93 -9.86
N PRO A 171 -33.27 -7.48 -9.25
CA PRO A 171 -34.56 -7.50 -9.91
C PRO A 171 -34.58 -6.53 -11.09
N ALA A 172 -35.07 -6.99 -12.21
CA ALA A 172 -35.32 -6.18 -13.40
C ALA A 172 -36.65 -5.42 -13.31
N LEU A 173 -36.70 -4.26 -13.95
CA LEU A 173 -37.95 -3.55 -14.20
C LEU A 173 -38.67 -4.26 -15.35
N GLU A 174 -39.96 -4.58 -15.17
CA GLU A 174 -40.77 -5.24 -16.20
C GLU A 174 -41.49 -4.19 -17.04
N PRO A 175 -41.33 -4.17 -18.38
CA PRO A 175 -42.16 -3.39 -19.26
C PRO A 175 -43.50 -4.13 -19.45
N GLU A 176 -44.61 -3.43 -19.35
CA GLU A 176 -45.91 -3.98 -19.77
C GLU A 176 -45.98 -4.09 -21.30
N GLU A 177 -46.55 -5.21 -21.79
CA GLU A 177 -46.95 -5.41 -23.18
C GLU A 177 -48.29 -4.71 -23.49
#